data_3530d21daa42072bf626bbeb5673f0e9
#
_entry.id   3530d21daa42072bf626bbeb5673f0e9
#
_cell.length_a   1.000
_cell.length_b   1.000
_cell.length_c   1.000
_cell.angle_alpha   90.00
_cell.angle_beta   90.00
_cell.angle_gamma   90.00
#
_symmetry.space_group_name_H-M   'P 1'
#
loop_
_entity.id
_entity.type
_entity.pdbx_description
1 polymer ?
#
loop_
_entity_poly.entity_id
_entity_poly.type
_entity_poly.pdbx_seq_one_letter_code
_entity_poly.pdbx_strand_id
1 'polypeptide(L)'
;MCVLAIAWRADPRWKLVVAANRDEFHDRPAEALQRWPDGTIIAGRDAQAGGTWLAVAAPGRFAAVTNLRGFGAPDPSRASRGALVTGLATGIVPPTERLGDYNPFNAVTIGDDDALFLSNRPTPLARALAPGLHAMSNGPLDPPWRKTIRLSEVIARWLSGAEHDREALFAGLRDATPAAGTDDDPAPIFVRDTAYGTRCSTIVLVDAGDNGLIVERRFDRHGDAVGDTAIAFRWRAD
;
A
#
# COMPACT_ATOMS: atom_id res chain seq x y z
N MET A 1 2.23 -8.04 8.11
CA MET A 1 1.40 -8.37 6.92
C MET A 1 0.71 -7.11 6.47
N CYS A 2 0.66 -6.82 5.17
CA CYS A 2 0.02 -5.60 4.67
C CYS A 2 -1.08 -6.00 3.69
N VAL A 3 -2.06 -5.14 3.50
CA VAL A 3 -3.10 -5.27 2.48
C VAL A 3 -3.35 -3.91 1.86
N LEU A 4 -3.53 -3.85 0.56
CA LEU A 4 -4.00 -2.65 -0.11
C LEU A 4 -4.91 -2.99 -1.29
N ALA A 5 -5.87 -2.09 -1.53
CA ALA A 5 -6.67 -2.05 -2.73
C ALA A 5 -6.52 -0.69 -3.41
N ILE A 6 -6.60 -0.71 -4.72
CA ILE A 6 -6.28 0.41 -5.60
C ILE A 6 -7.36 0.49 -6.67
N ALA A 7 -7.94 1.66 -6.86
CA ALA A 7 -8.68 2.02 -8.07
C ALA A 7 -7.80 2.97 -8.87
N TRP A 8 -7.28 2.52 -10.00
CA TRP A 8 -6.53 3.34 -10.94
C TRP A 8 -7.36 3.58 -12.19
N ARG A 9 -7.72 4.86 -12.42
CA ARG A 9 -8.60 5.25 -13.55
C ARG A 9 -9.85 4.37 -13.69
N ALA A 10 -10.39 3.90 -12.56
CA ALA A 10 -11.59 3.05 -12.51
C ALA A 10 -12.88 3.87 -12.52
N ASP A 11 -12.79 5.17 -12.28
CA ASP A 11 -13.91 6.12 -12.22
C ASP A 11 -13.43 7.45 -12.82
N PRO A 12 -14.26 8.15 -13.63
CA PRO A 12 -13.84 9.38 -14.29
C PRO A 12 -13.54 10.55 -13.34
N ARG A 13 -14.03 10.50 -12.10
CA ARG A 13 -13.79 11.53 -11.07
C ARG A 13 -12.43 11.37 -10.39
N TRP A 14 -11.84 10.16 -10.45
CA TRP A 14 -10.65 9.79 -9.68
C TRP A 14 -9.58 9.16 -10.56
N LYS A 15 -8.40 9.77 -10.58
CA LYS A 15 -7.21 9.15 -11.20
C LYS A 15 -6.70 7.99 -10.37
N LEU A 16 -6.71 8.16 -9.03
CA LEU A 16 -6.23 7.15 -8.10
C LEU A 16 -7.00 7.20 -6.78
N VAL A 17 -7.45 6.04 -6.32
CA VAL A 17 -7.96 5.83 -4.96
C VAL A 17 -7.23 4.63 -4.37
N VAL A 18 -6.59 4.80 -3.22
CA VAL A 18 -5.91 3.71 -2.49
C VAL A 18 -6.44 3.63 -1.07
N ALA A 19 -6.66 2.42 -0.60
CA ALA A 19 -6.90 2.12 0.80
C ALA A 19 -5.96 0.99 1.22
N ALA A 20 -5.19 1.20 2.31
CA ALA A 20 -4.09 0.31 2.66
C ALA A 20 -3.83 0.24 4.16
N ASN A 21 -3.49 -0.96 4.66
CA ASN A 21 -3.02 -1.19 6.03
C ASN A 21 -1.57 -1.68 6.04
N ARG A 22 -0.76 -1.10 6.92
CA ARG A 22 0.56 -1.60 7.28
C ARG A 22 0.48 -2.40 8.57
N ASP A 23 0.75 -3.68 8.49
CA ASP A 23 0.84 -4.54 9.66
C ASP A 23 2.31 -4.86 9.94
N GLU A 24 2.74 -4.66 11.18
CA GLU A 24 4.12 -4.79 11.60
C GLU A 24 4.21 -5.06 13.12
N PHE A 25 5.36 -5.51 13.59
CA PHE A 25 5.65 -5.60 15.02
C PHE A 25 5.52 -4.24 15.72
N HIS A 26 4.91 -4.23 16.91
CA HIS A 26 4.66 -2.99 17.66
C HIS A 26 5.93 -2.29 18.12
N ASP A 27 7.00 -3.03 18.34
CA ASP A 27 8.33 -2.53 18.75
C ASP A 27 9.16 -1.99 17.58
N ARG A 28 8.75 -2.25 16.31
CA ARG A 28 9.47 -1.73 15.15
C ARG A 28 9.28 -0.21 15.06
N PRO A 29 10.37 0.59 15.15
CA PRO A 29 10.27 2.03 15.13
C PRO A 29 9.86 2.54 13.74
N ALA A 30 8.92 3.48 13.71
CA ALA A 30 8.44 4.10 12.48
C ALA A 30 8.05 5.56 12.73
N GLU A 31 8.32 6.40 11.73
CA GLU A 31 7.89 7.79 11.70
C GLU A 31 6.55 7.91 10.98
N ALA A 32 5.72 8.85 11.44
CA ALA A 32 4.44 9.16 10.82
C ALA A 32 4.60 9.71 9.41
N LEU A 33 3.50 9.68 8.66
CA LEU A 33 3.38 10.34 7.36
C LEU A 33 3.90 11.78 7.42
N GLN A 34 4.84 12.10 6.52
CA GLN A 34 5.46 13.41 6.40
C GLN A 34 5.97 13.65 4.99
N ARG A 35 6.25 14.93 4.66
CA ARG A 35 7.10 15.25 3.50
C ARG A 35 8.55 14.98 3.89
N TRP A 36 9.24 14.20 3.07
CA TRP A 36 10.66 13.94 3.31
C TRP A 36 11.51 15.21 3.05
N PRO A 37 12.70 15.31 3.63
CA PRO A 37 13.48 16.54 3.59
C PRO A 37 13.81 17.08 2.20
N ASP A 38 13.91 16.18 1.21
CA ASP A 38 14.14 16.56 -0.20
C ASP A 38 12.87 17.10 -0.89
N GLY A 39 11.71 17.02 -0.21
CA GLY A 39 10.43 17.50 -0.71
C GLY A 39 9.78 16.65 -1.78
N THR A 40 10.45 15.63 -2.30
CA THR A 40 9.96 14.83 -3.43
C THR A 40 8.99 13.73 -2.99
N ILE A 41 9.19 13.14 -1.81
CA ILE A 41 8.43 12.00 -1.28
C ILE A 41 7.54 12.43 -0.13
N ILE A 42 6.30 11.92 -0.11
CA ILE A 42 5.37 11.99 1.01
C ILE A 42 5.10 10.56 1.45
N ALA A 43 5.56 10.19 2.63
CA ALA A 43 5.47 8.84 3.17
C ALA A 43 5.69 8.82 4.68
N GLY A 44 5.22 7.78 5.35
CA GLY A 44 5.79 7.37 6.63
C GLY A 44 7.19 6.79 6.41
N ARG A 45 7.97 6.60 7.49
CA ARG A 45 9.32 6.06 7.39
C ARG A 45 9.52 4.89 8.33
N ASP A 46 10.12 3.84 7.83
CA ASP A 46 10.66 2.77 8.65
C ASP A 46 11.99 3.26 9.26
N ALA A 47 11.99 3.61 10.55
CA ALA A 47 13.17 4.20 11.18
C ALA A 47 14.32 3.19 11.37
N GLN A 48 14.05 1.89 11.27
CA GLN A 48 15.08 0.85 11.33
C GLN A 48 15.75 0.64 9.96
N ALA A 49 14.98 0.63 8.87
CA ALA A 49 15.48 0.30 7.54
C ALA A 49 15.67 1.54 6.64
N GLY A 50 15.22 2.73 7.08
CA GLY A 50 15.40 4.01 6.40
C GLY A 50 14.47 4.26 5.21
N GLY A 51 13.74 3.24 4.73
CA GLY A 51 12.82 3.32 3.60
C GLY A 51 11.36 3.46 4.02
N THR A 52 10.45 3.17 3.08
CA THR A 52 9.01 3.19 3.33
C THR A 52 8.32 1.99 2.69
N TRP A 53 7.06 1.74 3.06
CA TRP A 53 6.23 0.68 2.51
C TRP A 53 5.21 1.20 1.47
N LEU A 54 4.87 2.51 1.54
CA LEU A 54 3.95 3.21 0.67
C LEU A 54 4.41 4.66 0.56
N ALA A 55 4.39 5.21 -0.64
CA ALA A 55 4.77 6.58 -0.93
C ALA A 55 3.95 7.18 -2.07
N VAL A 56 3.75 8.49 -2.00
CA VAL A 56 3.47 9.33 -3.16
C VAL A 56 4.64 10.26 -3.40
N ALA A 57 4.93 10.57 -4.65
CA ALA A 57 6.01 11.48 -5.02
C ALA A 57 5.60 12.38 -6.18
N ALA A 58 6.21 13.56 -6.23
CA ALA A 58 6.09 14.47 -7.38
C ALA A 58 7.19 14.15 -8.42
N PRO A 59 6.89 14.25 -9.73
CA PRO A 59 5.57 14.45 -10.30
C PRO A 59 4.81 13.13 -10.45
N GLY A 60 3.58 13.09 -9.87
CA GLY A 60 2.55 12.12 -10.18
C GLY A 60 2.91 10.64 -10.10
N ARG A 61 3.48 10.15 -8.97
CA ARG A 61 3.79 8.74 -8.81
C ARG A 61 3.42 8.20 -7.43
N PHE A 62 2.84 7.01 -7.44
CA PHE A 62 2.53 6.21 -6.26
C PHE A 62 3.33 4.92 -6.30
N ALA A 63 3.80 4.45 -5.16
CA ALA A 63 4.40 3.12 -5.03
C ALA A 63 4.07 2.50 -3.68
N ALA A 64 3.92 1.17 -3.65
CA ALA A 64 3.74 0.41 -2.41
C ALA A 64 4.31 -1.01 -2.55
N VAL A 65 4.65 -1.63 -1.40
CA VAL A 65 5.17 -2.99 -1.32
C VAL A 65 4.47 -3.78 -0.22
N THR A 66 4.26 -5.07 -0.47
CA THR A 66 3.90 -6.07 0.54
C THR A 66 4.93 -7.20 0.56
N ASN A 67 5.22 -7.72 1.74
CA ASN A 67 6.03 -8.92 1.88
C ASN A 67 5.25 -10.14 1.40
N LEU A 68 5.91 -11.09 0.73
CA LEU A 68 5.31 -12.40 0.45
C LEU A 68 5.59 -13.39 1.59
N ARG A 69 4.57 -14.19 1.93
CA ARG A 69 4.65 -15.29 2.91
C ARG A 69 5.03 -16.61 2.24
N GLY A 70 5.45 -17.57 3.05
CA GLY A 70 5.71 -18.94 2.57
C GLY A 70 7.10 -19.16 1.98
N PHE A 71 8.00 -18.15 2.01
CA PHE A 71 9.33 -18.22 1.42
C PHE A 71 10.47 -18.16 2.43
N GLY A 72 10.21 -18.54 3.69
CA GLY A 72 11.20 -18.56 4.77
C GLY A 72 11.38 -17.20 5.47
N ALA A 73 12.35 -17.15 6.39
CA ALA A 73 12.73 -15.94 7.10
C ALA A 73 13.39 -14.93 6.14
N PRO A 74 13.24 -13.61 6.38
CA PRO A 74 13.97 -12.63 5.58
C PRO A 74 15.48 -12.77 5.70
N ASP A 75 16.17 -12.70 4.57
CA ASP A 75 17.62 -12.69 4.47
C ASP A 75 18.12 -11.23 4.64
N PRO A 76 18.88 -10.92 5.70
CA PRO A 76 19.36 -9.55 5.95
C PRO A 76 20.38 -9.04 4.94
N SER A 77 20.98 -9.93 4.14
CA SER A 77 21.94 -9.56 3.10
C SER A 77 21.29 -9.01 1.83
N ARG A 78 19.96 -9.22 1.68
CA ARG A 78 19.22 -8.77 0.50
C ARG A 78 18.89 -7.28 0.57
N ALA A 79 18.70 -6.70 -0.62
CA ALA A 79 18.32 -5.31 -0.76
C ALA A 79 16.99 -4.97 -0.03
N SER A 80 16.92 -3.74 0.48
CA SER A 80 15.75 -3.25 1.22
C SER A 80 14.54 -3.06 0.31
N ARG A 81 13.41 -3.70 0.66
CA ARG A 81 12.11 -3.45 -0.01
C ARG A 81 11.61 -2.03 0.20
N GLY A 82 11.96 -1.41 1.32
CA GLY A 82 11.63 0.00 1.57
C GLY A 82 12.40 0.95 0.64
N ALA A 83 13.65 0.63 0.30
CA ALA A 83 14.42 1.36 -0.71
C ALA A 83 13.86 1.12 -2.12
N LEU A 84 13.33 -0.08 -2.41
CA LEU A 84 12.62 -0.33 -3.66
C LEU A 84 11.44 0.62 -3.83
N VAL A 85 10.62 0.82 -2.78
CA VAL A 85 9.46 1.73 -2.85
C VAL A 85 9.89 3.16 -3.12
N THR A 86 10.95 3.65 -2.46
CA THR A 86 11.46 5.00 -2.73
C THR A 86 11.95 5.15 -4.17
N GLY A 87 12.65 4.14 -4.71
CA GLY A 87 13.04 4.12 -6.12
C GLY A 87 11.83 4.14 -7.06
N LEU A 88 10.85 3.25 -6.84
CA LEU A 88 9.64 3.19 -7.65
C LEU A 88 8.85 4.51 -7.61
N ALA A 89 8.73 5.13 -6.44
CA ALA A 89 8.05 6.42 -6.27
C ALA A 89 8.75 7.56 -7.00
N THR A 90 10.08 7.49 -7.16
CA THR A 90 10.86 8.46 -7.94
C THR A 90 11.08 8.06 -9.41
N GLY A 91 10.38 7.01 -9.88
CA GLY A 91 10.42 6.57 -11.28
C GLY A 91 11.55 5.60 -11.64
N ILE A 92 12.29 5.12 -10.64
CA ILE A 92 13.36 4.13 -10.85
C ILE A 92 12.76 2.72 -10.72
N VAL A 93 12.49 2.08 -11.86
CA VAL A 93 12.03 0.68 -11.90
C VAL A 93 13.23 -0.23 -12.16
N PRO A 94 13.54 -1.17 -11.25
CA PRO A 94 14.64 -2.09 -11.47
C PRO A 94 14.33 -3.04 -12.64
N PRO A 95 15.32 -3.48 -13.41
CA PRO A 95 15.16 -4.54 -14.41
C PRO A 95 14.59 -5.83 -13.75
N THR A 96 13.76 -6.57 -14.48
CA THR A 96 13.04 -7.74 -13.94
C THR A 96 14.01 -8.77 -13.34
N GLU A 97 15.16 -9.00 -13.95
CA GLU A 97 16.22 -9.91 -13.47
C GLU A 97 16.81 -9.49 -12.12
N ARG A 98 16.76 -8.21 -11.78
CA ARG A 98 17.24 -7.67 -10.50
C ARG A 98 16.21 -7.77 -9.37
N LEU A 99 14.96 -8.13 -9.66
CA LEU A 99 13.94 -8.33 -8.62
C LEU A 99 14.30 -9.46 -7.66
N GLY A 100 15.10 -10.42 -8.10
CA GLY A 100 15.65 -11.51 -7.27
C GLY A 100 16.59 -11.03 -6.16
N ASP A 101 17.14 -9.82 -6.23
CA ASP A 101 18.04 -9.25 -5.23
C ASP A 101 17.32 -8.90 -3.91
N TYR A 102 15.99 -8.83 -3.91
CA TYR A 102 15.16 -8.49 -2.76
C TYR A 102 14.61 -9.73 -2.06
N ASN A 103 14.29 -9.59 -0.77
CA ASN A 103 13.45 -10.56 -0.08
C ASN A 103 12.08 -10.66 -0.77
N PRO A 104 11.36 -11.80 -0.62
CA PRO A 104 10.06 -12.03 -1.29
C PRO A 104 9.07 -10.88 -1.12
N PHE A 105 8.54 -10.36 -2.25
CA PHE A 105 7.65 -9.20 -2.27
C PHE A 105 6.66 -9.20 -3.43
N ASN A 106 5.57 -8.44 -3.24
CA ASN A 106 4.76 -7.84 -4.29
C ASN A 106 4.90 -6.32 -4.18
N ALA A 107 5.01 -5.62 -5.30
CA ALA A 107 5.01 -4.17 -5.34
C ALA A 107 4.14 -3.65 -6.49
N VAL A 108 3.71 -2.42 -6.36
CA VAL A 108 3.01 -1.69 -7.40
C VAL A 108 3.63 -0.30 -7.53
N THR A 109 3.77 0.18 -8.76
CA THR A 109 4.01 1.60 -9.03
C THR A 109 3.00 2.09 -10.04
N ILE A 110 2.49 3.29 -9.81
CA ILE A 110 1.47 3.94 -10.63
C ILE A 110 1.94 5.33 -10.95
N GLY A 111 2.07 5.61 -12.23
CA GLY A 111 2.29 6.94 -12.77
C GLY A 111 1.00 7.51 -13.35
N ASP A 112 1.17 8.54 -14.17
CA ASP A 112 0.04 9.18 -14.85
C ASP A 112 -0.65 8.23 -15.83
N ASP A 113 0.13 7.63 -16.73
CA ASP A 113 -0.36 6.81 -17.83
C ASP A 113 0.10 5.36 -17.76
N ASP A 114 0.90 5.02 -16.74
CA ASP A 114 1.46 3.70 -16.55
C ASP A 114 1.19 3.15 -15.14
N ALA A 115 0.94 1.87 -15.06
CA ALA A 115 0.87 1.14 -13.80
C ALA A 115 1.55 -0.22 -13.98
N LEU A 116 2.42 -0.58 -13.05
CA LEU A 116 3.15 -1.84 -13.06
C LEU A 116 2.96 -2.57 -11.73
N PHE A 117 2.69 -3.87 -11.83
CA PHE A 117 2.81 -4.82 -10.74
C PHE A 117 4.15 -5.54 -10.88
N LEU A 118 4.89 -5.63 -9.77
CA LEU A 118 6.17 -6.30 -9.67
C LEU A 118 6.10 -7.38 -8.59
N SER A 119 6.67 -8.54 -8.88
CA SER A 119 6.84 -9.61 -7.90
C SER A 119 8.12 -10.36 -8.18
N ASN A 120 8.71 -11.00 -7.17
CA ASN A 120 9.87 -11.84 -7.39
C ASN A 120 9.63 -13.32 -7.04
N ARG A 121 8.37 -13.72 -6.81
CA ARG A 121 8.00 -15.11 -6.56
C ARG A 121 6.70 -15.48 -7.30
N PRO A 122 6.56 -16.73 -7.79
CA PRO A 122 7.59 -17.79 -7.80
C PRO A 122 8.80 -17.45 -8.68
N THR A 123 8.62 -16.61 -9.70
CA THR A 123 9.66 -16.08 -10.59
C THR A 123 9.56 -14.56 -10.70
N PRO A 124 10.66 -13.85 -10.97
CA PRO A 124 10.62 -12.41 -11.21
C PRO A 124 9.64 -12.05 -12.33
N LEU A 125 8.79 -11.07 -12.05
CA LEU A 125 7.71 -10.62 -12.93
C LEU A 125 7.55 -9.11 -12.84
N ALA A 126 7.46 -8.45 -14.00
CA ALA A 126 6.95 -7.10 -14.17
C ALA A 126 5.77 -7.15 -15.12
N ARG A 127 4.58 -6.72 -14.68
CA ARG A 127 3.34 -6.79 -15.45
C ARG A 127 2.64 -5.44 -15.48
N ALA A 128 2.34 -4.94 -16.67
CA ALA A 128 1.48 -3.77 -16.81
C ALA A 128 0.08 -4.06 -16.28
N LEU A 129 -0.49 -3.10 -15.56
CA LEU A 129 -1.87 -3.14 -15.09
C LEU A 129 -2.73 -2.29 -16.04
N ALA A 130 -3.93 -2.78 -16.33
CA ALA A 130 -4.95 -2.00 -17.02
C ALA A 130 -5.68 -1.07 -16.02
N PRO A 131 -6.31 0.03 -16.47
CA PRO A 131 -7.24 0.79 -15.64
C PRO A 131 -8.28 -0.11 -14.98
N GLY A 132 -8.58 0.11 -13.69
CA GLY A 132 -9.52 -0.70 -12.94
C GLY A 132 -9.17 -0.86 -11.46
N LEU A 133 -9.79 -1.86 -10.84
CA LEU A 133 -9.57 -2.23 -9.45
C LEU A 133 -8.49 -3.29 -9.35
N HIS A 134 -7.52 -3.06 -8.47
CA HIS A 134 -6.43 -3.97 -8.17
C HIS A 134 -6.27 -4.09 -6.65
N ALA A 135 -5.80 -5.24 -6.20
CA ALA A 135 -5.47 -5.40 -4.78
C ALA A 135 -4.31 -6.37 -4.61
N MET A 136 -3.52 -6.16 -3.58
CA MET A 136 -2.44 -7.07 -3.21
C MET A 136 -2.28 -7.18 -1.70
N SER A 137 -1.72 -8.29 -1.27
CA SER A 137 -1.37 -8.58 0.11
C SER A 137 -0.10 -9.44 0.15
N ASN A 138 0.02 -10.31 1.14
CA ASN A 138 1.19 -11.14 1.39
C ASN A 138 1.15 -12.50 0.68
N GLY A 139 0.19 -12.70 -0.20
CA GLY A 139 0.01 -13.89 -1.05
C GLY A 139 0.19 -13.60 -2.53
N PRO A 140 -0.07 -14.58 -3.39
CA PRO A 140 -0.05 -14.39 -4.82
C PRO A 140 -1.10 -13.34 -5.24
N LEU A 141 -0.87 -12.73 -6.40
CA LEU A 141 -1.87 -11.84 -6.98
C LEU A 141 -3.08 -12.62 -7.49
N ASP A 142 -2.85 -13.85 -7.93
CA ASP A 142 -3.86 -14.74 -8.49
C ASP A 142 -3.60 -16.19 -8.03
N PRO A 143 -4.58 -16.86 -7.39
CA PRO A 143 -5.87 -16.32 -6.95
C PRO A 143 -5.72 -15.30 -5.81
N PRO A 144 -6.58 -14.25 -5.81
CA PRO A 144 -6.51 -13.22 -4.77
C PRO A 144 -7.03 -13.74 -3.42
N TRP A 145 -6.44 -13.27 -2.35
CA TRP A 145 -6.90 -13.59 -1.00
C TRP A 145 -8.22 -12.90 -0.67
N ARG A 146 -9.04 -13.50 0.20
CA ARG A 146 -10.37 -12.97 0.56
C ARG A 146 -10.31 -11.54 1.10
N LYS A 147 -9.31 -11.19 1.90
CA LYS A 147 -9.17 -9.83 2.42
C LYS A 147 -8.91 -8.80 1.31
N THR A 148 -8.21 -9.17 0.23
CA THR A 148 -8.01 -8.28 -0.91
C THR A 148 -9.30 -8.08 -1.70
N ILE A 149 -10.09 -9.13 -1.86
CA ILE A 149 -11.43 -9.06 -2.48
C ILE A 149 -12.32 -8.12 -1.67
N ARG A 150 -12.43 -8.36 -0.35
CA ARG A 150 -13.26 -7.52 0.55
C ARG A 150 -12.84 -6.05 0.54
N LEU A 151 -11.53 -5.78 0.56
CA LEU A 151 -11.05 -4.39 0.51
C LEU A 151 -11.32 -3.74 -0.86
N SER A 152 -11.23 -4.50 -1.96
CA SER A 152 -11.63 -4.02 -3.29
C SER A 152 -13.11 -3.67 -3.36
N GLU A 153 -13.98 -4.47 -2.72
CA GLU A 153 -15.40 -4.18 -2.61
C GLU A 153 -15.69 -2.90 -1.81
N VAL A 154 -14.88 -2.59 -0.79
CA VAL A 154 -14.97 -1.32 -0.05
C VAL A 154 -14.73 -0.15 -0.99
N ILE A 155 -13.67 -0.18 -1.80
CA ILE A 155 -13.37 0.88 -2.78
C ILE A 155 -14.48 0.95 -3.84
N ALA A 156 -14.94 -0.20 -4.36
CA ALA A 156 -16.00 -0.22 -5.38
C ALA A 156 -17.29 0.43 -4.88
N ARG A 157 -17.71 0.13 -3.65
CA ARG A 157 -18.88 0.77 -3.02
C ARG A 157 -18.66 2.26 -2.80
N TRP A 158 -17.46 2.65 -2.36
CA TRP A 158 -17.12 4.07 -2.16
C TRP A 158 -17.17 4.84 -3.48
N LEU A 159 -16.64 4.30 -4.57
CA LEU A 159 -16.70 4.91 -5.91
C LEU A 159 -18.14 5.04 -6.44
N SER A 160 -19.00 4.06 -6.19
CA SER A 160 -20.40 4.07 -6.63
C SER A 160 -21.29 5.00 -5.80
N GLY A 161 -20.83 5.46 -4.63
CA GLY A 161 -21.54 6.38 -3.76
C GLY A 161 -21.66 7.79 -4.33
N ALA A 162 -22.65 8.55 -3.86
CA ALA A 162 -22.80 9.97 -4.17
C ALA A 162 -21.86 10.84 -3.33
N GLU A 163 -21.59 10.43 -2.10
CA GLU A 163 -20.69 11.10 -1.18
C GLU A 163 -19.40 10.28 -1.06
N HIS A 164 -18.26 10.99 -1.17
CA HIS A 164 -16.94 10.34 -1.11
C HIS A 164 -16.28 10.64 0.24
N ASP A 165 -16.98 10.26 1.33
CA ASP A 165 -16.44 10.38 2.68
C ASP A 165 -15.29 9.38 2.89
N ARG A 166 -14.12 9.89 3.21
CA ARG A 166 -12.93 9.10 3.52
C ARG A 166 -13.11 8.21 4.75
N GLU A 167 -14.00 8.57 5.69
CA GLU A 167 -14.26 7.75 6.87
C GLU A 167 -14.87 6.39 6.50
N ALA A 168 -15.61 6.29 5.40
CA ALA A 168 -16.10 5.01 4.88
C ALA A 168 -14.95 4.08 4.44
N LEU A 169 -13.87 4.63 3.87
CA LEU A 169 -12.66 3.86 3.54
C LEU A 169 -11.92 3.43 4.81
N PHE A 170 -11.77 4.31 5.81
CA PHE A 170 -11.19 3.96 7.10
C PHE A 170 -12.01 2.91 7.84
N ALA A 171 -13.33 2.97 7.77
CA ALA A 171 -14.22 1.95 8.35
C ALA A 171 -13.98 0.57 7.70
N GLY A 172 -13.82 0.52 6.38
CA GLY A 172 -13.48 -0.71 5.67
C GLY A 172 -12.08 -1.24 6.02
N LEU A 173 -11.10 -0.37 6.22
CA LEU A 173 -9.76 -0.74 6.66
C LEU A 173 -9.72 -1.25 8.12
N ARG A 174 -10.73 -0.94 8.94
CA ARG A 174 -10.87 -1.44 10.32
C ARG A 174 -11.58 -2.78 10.45
N ASP A 175 -11.93 -3.43 9.35
CA ASP A 175 -12.56 -4.74 9.37
C ASP A 175 -11.64 -5.81 9.97
N ALA A 176 -11.91 -6.17 11.22
CA ALA A 176 -11.19 -7.20 11.96
C ALA A 176 -11.83 -8.59 11.84
N THR A 177 -12.80 -8.78 10.93
CA THR A 177 -13.46 -10.07 10.73
C THR A 177 -12.49 -11.06 10.11
N PRO A 178 -12.19 -12.20 10.75
CA PRO A 178 -11.33 -13.22 10.18
C PRO A 178 -11.86 -13.72 8.84
N ALA A 179 -10.97 -14.12 7.95
CA ALA A 179 -11.35 -14.80 6.72
C ALA A 179 -11.83 -16.22 7.06
N ALA A 180 -13.13 -16.52 6.87
CA ALA A 180 -13.64 -17.85 7.15
C ALA A 180 -13.13 -18.86 6.10
N GLY A 181 -12.53 -19.96 6.55
CA GLY A 181 -12.50 -21.22 5.80
C GLY A 181 -11.37 -21.44 4.80
N THR A 182 -10.23 -20.73 4.84
CA THR A 182 -9.04 -21.12 4.05
C THR A 182 -7.79 -20.99 4.91
N ASP A 183 -6.97 -22.04 4.94
CA ASP A 183 -5.72 -22.11 5.71
C ASP A 183 -4.65 -21.15 5.19
N ASP A 184 -4.79 -20.63 3.96
CA ASP A 184 -3.79 -19.79 3.29
C ASP A 184 -3.90 -18.29 3.63
N ASP A 185 -5.05 -17.80 4.09
CA ASP A 185 -5.25 -16.40 4.49
C ASP A 185 -6.18 -16.25 5.72
N PRO A 186 -5.72 -16.58 6.92
CA PRO A 186 -6.53 -16.43 8.12
C PRO A 186 -6.63 -14.98 8.62
N ALA A 187 -5.78 -14.07 8.12
CA ALA A 187 -5.67 -12.74 8.68
C ALA A 187 -6.78 -11.79 8.17
N PRO A 188 -7.42 -11.02 9.07
CA PRO A 188 -8.38 -9.98 8.69
C PRO A 188 -7.70 -8.82 7.95
N ILE A 189 -8.49 -7.85 7.49
CA ILE A 189 -7.98 -6.58 6.96
C ILE A 189 -7.28 -5.79 8.07
N PHE A 190 -7.89 -5.74 9.28
CA PHE A 190 -7.30 -5.09 10.46
C PHE A 190 -6.82 -6.15 11.45
N VAL A 191 -5.52 -6.19 11.70
CA VAL A 191 -4.88 -7.17 12.60
C VAL A 191 -4.72 -6.59 14.00
N ARG A 192 -5.19 -7.35 15.01
CA ARG A 192 -4.99 -7.04 16.44
C ARG A 192 -4.35 -8.24 17.14
N ASP A 193 -3.12 -8.06 17.56
CA ASP A 193 -2.38 -9.03 18.36
C ASP A 193 -1.41 -8.26 19.28
N THR A 194 -0.95 -8.89 20.34
CA THR A 194 -0.14 -8.26 21.39
C THR A 194 1.25 -7.82 20.94
N ALA A 195 1.87 -8.56 20.01
CA ALA A 195 3.22 -8.29 19.51
C ALA A 195 3.22 -7.66 18.10
N TYR A 196 2.17 -7.92 17.32
CA TYR A 196 2.08 -7.61 15.91
C TYR A 196 0.69 -7.11 15.57
N GLY A 197 0.55 -6.11 14.72
CA GLY A 197 -0.77 -5.61 14.33
C GLY A 197 -0.73 -4.50 13.30
N THR A 198 -1.91 -4.01 12.94
CA THR A 198 -2.05 -2.86 12.05
C THR A 198 -1.53 -1.61 12.76
N ARG A 199 -0.43 -1.05 12.23
CA ARG A 199 0.25 0.13 12.76
C ARG A 199 -0.32 1.43 12.20
N CYS A 200 -0.75 1.40 10.96
CA CYS A 200 -1.45 2.51 10.33
C CYS A 200 -2.35 2.05 9.19
N SER A 201 -3.39 2.84 8.93
CA SER A 201 -4.22 2.82 7.74
C SER A 201 -3.90 4.06 6.90
N THR A 202 -3.68 3.90 5.60
CA THR A 202 -3.36 4.99 4.69
C THR A 202 -4.36 5.04 3.54
N ILE A 203 -4.86 6.23 3.24
CA ILE A 203 -5.72 6.52 2.09
C ILE A 203 -4.98 7.49 1.19
N VAL A 204 -4.99 7.23 -0.12
CA VAL A 204 -4.52 8.17 -1.15
C VAL A 204 -5.67 8.45 -2.09
N LEU A 205 -5.98 9.70 -2.29
CA LEU A 205 -7.03 10.18 -3.22
C LEU A 205 -6.38 11.14 -4.21
N VAL A 206 -6.58 10.94 -5.49
CA VAL A 206 -6.20 11.87 -6.55
C VAL A 206 -7.39 12.06 -7.47
N ASP A 207 -7.93 13.26 -7.51
CA ASP A 207 -9.07 13.58 -8.37
C ASP A 207 -8.67 13.78 -9.85
N ALA A 208 -9.67 13.93 -10.71
CA ALA A 208 -9.45 14.16 -12.13
C ALA A 208 -8.71 15.48 -12.43
N GLY A 209 -8.73 16.43 -11.50
CA GLY A 209 -8.06 17.74 -11.58
C GLY A 209 -6.66 17.76 -10.96
N ASP A 210 -6.04 16.59 -10.69
CA ASP A 210 -4.71 16.48 -10.08
C ASP A 210 -4.59 16.96 -8.63
N ASN A 211 -5.72 17.18 -7.93
CA ASN A 211 -5.67 17.43 -6.50
C ASN A 211 -5.49 16.10 -5.77
N GLY A 212 -4.41 16.00 -5.03
CA GLY A 212 -4.05 14.83 -4.24
C GLY A 212 -4.21 15.07 -2.74
N LEU A 213 -4.63 14.03 -2.04
CA LEU A 213 -4.66 13.96 -0.58
C LEU A 213 -4.16 12.58 -0.15
N ILE A 214 -3.18 12.56 0.74
CA ILE A 214 -2.78 11.34 1.47
C ILE A 214 -3.10 11.53 2.95
N VAL A 215 -3.73 10.54 3.55
CA VAL A 215 -4.10 10.55 4.97
C VAL A 215 -3.62 9.25 5.61
N GLU A 216 -2.91 9.37 6.71
CA GLU A 216 -2.50 8.24 7.54
C GLU A 216 -3.17 8.35 8.91
N ARG A 217 -3.88 7.28 9.32
CA ARG A 217 -4.38 7.06 10.69
C ARG A 217 -3.50 6.04 11.38
N ARG A 218 -2.89 6.40 12.50
CA ARG A 218 -2.00 5.54 13.28
C ARG A 218 -2.73 4.89 14.45
N PHE A 219 -2.25 3.71 14.83
CA PHE A 219 -2.82 2.91 15.91
C PHE A 219 -1.75 2.52 16.93
N ASP A 220 -2.18 2.43 18.18
CA ASP A 220 -1.39 1.85 19.26
C ASP A 220 -1.44 0.31 19.21
N ARG A 221 -0.80 -0.35 20.21
CA ARG A 221 -0.77 -1.81 20.33
C ARG A 221 -2.15 -2.45 20.58
N HIS A 222 -3.12 -1.66 21.03
CA HIS A 222 -4.51 -2.14 21.27
C HIS A 222 -5.38 -1.94 20.01
N GLY A 223 -4.86 -1.32 18.98
CA GLY A 223 -5.58 -0.96 17.76
C GLY A 223 -6.44 0.29 17.92
N ASP A 224 -6.20 1.10 18.94
CA ASP A 224 -6.90 2.36 19.14
C ASP A 224 -6.19 3.47 18.36
N ALA A 225 -6.98 4.36 17.73
CA ALA A 225 -6.43 5.44 16.93
C ALA A 225 -5.71 6.46 17.83
N VAL A 226 -4.46 6.78 17.48
CA VAL A 226 -3.62 7.72 18.24
C VAL A 226 -3.37 9.03 17.51
N GLY A 227 -3.84 9.15 16.27
CA GLY A 227 -3.78 10.39 15.51
C GLY A 227 -3.82 10.18 14.01
N ASP A 228 -4.24 11.22 13.31
CA ASP A 228 -4.30 11.33 11.87
C ASP A 228 -3.29 12.38 11.37
N THR A 229 -2.67 12.11 10.24
CA THR A 229 -1.87 13.07 9.49
C THR A 229 -2.43 13.13 8.08
N ALA A 230 -2.75 14.34 7.59
CA ALA A 230 -3.26 14.57 6.26
C ALA A 230 -2.36 15.57 5.51
N ILE A 231 -1.94 15.23 4.29
CA ILE A 231 -1.08 16.07 3.47
C ILE A 231 -1.68 16.19 2.08
N ALA A 232 -2.03 17.42 1.70
CA ALA A 232 -2.45 17.73 0.34
C ALA A 232 -1.23 17.85 -0.58
N PHE A 233 -1.38 17.43 -1.84
CA PHE A 233 -0.31 17.52 -2.86
C PHE A 233 -0.91 17.73 -4.25
N ARG A 234 -0.08 18.09 -5.22
CA ARG A 234 -0.46 18.06 -6.63
C ARG A 234 0.10 16.80 -7.25
N TRP A 235 -0.74 16.08 -8.00
CA TRP A 235 -0.31 14.87 -8.71
C TRP A 235 0.63 15.22 -9.86
N ARG A 236 0.20 16.14 -10.74
CA ARG A 236 1.09 16.74 -11.74
C ARG A 236 1.57 18.10 -11.24
N ALA A 237 2.82 18.45 -11.50
CA ALA A 237 3.28 19.82 -11.42
C ALA A 237 2.73 20.57 -12.64
N ASP A 238 2.34 21.82 -12.42
CA ASP A 238 1.95 22.73 -13.50
C ASP A 238 3.13 23.01 -14.42
#